data_8499f845a374fce7a500953ca10cb3a7
#
_entry.id   8499f845a374fce7a500953ca10cb3a7
#
_cell.length_a   1.000
_cell.length_b   1.000
_cell.length_c   1.000
_cell.angle_alpha   90.00
_cell.angle_beta   90.00
_cell.angle_gamma   90.00
#
_symmetry.space_group_name_H-M   'P 1'
#
loop_
_entity.id
_entity.type
_entity.pdbx_description
1 polymer ?
#
loop_
_entity_poly.entity_id
_entity_poly.type
_entity_poly.pdbx_seq_one_letter_code
_entity_poly.pdbx_strand_id
1 'polypeptide(L)'
;MSRLLLISSSNVYGYGFLDHAEAEIRRMLTGRGSIAFIPFAQHDHHAYTLLVQERFARMNVRVTQVRDADDIARAESLFIGGGNTFRLLKAMYDRDLLEPIKKRICDDGVPYIGSSAGTNVACPTIMTTNDMPIVYPPTFAALDLVSFQINPHYFDADPESQHKGETREERIEQFHEENATPVIGLREGTMLWVEDGATTLLGMTTARLFRQGQESVEVQPGSAIAI
;
A
#
# COMPACT_ATOMS: atom_id res chain seq x y z
N MET A 1 17.75 6.09 4.69
CA MET A 1 16.94 5.19 5.56
C MET A 1 15.48 5.40 5.21
N SER A 2 14.85 4.43 4.57
CA SER A 2 13.44 4.52 4.17
C SER A 2 12.54 3.99 5.28
N ARG A 3 11.42 4.69 5.55
CA ARG A 3 10.39 4.27 6.49
C ARG A 3 9.05 4.22 5.78
N LEU A 4 8.44 3.02 5.74
CA LEU A 4 7.19 2.79 5.04
C LEU A 4 6.16 2.16 5.99
N LEU A 5 4.91 2.60 5.90
CA LEU A 5 3.74 1.95 6.49
C LEU A 5 2.81 1.54 5.36
N LEU A 6 2.69 0.24 5.11
CA LEU A 6 1.95 -0.33 3.99
C LEU A 6 0.70 -1.04 4.53
N ILE A 7 -0.45 -0.36 4.42
CA ILE A 7 -1.72 -0.78 5.03
C ILE A 7 -2.54 -1.56 4.00
N SER A 8 -3.10 -2.70 4.38
CA SER A 8 -3.93 -3.52 3.49
C SER A 8 -5.19 -2.78 3.03
N SER A 9 -5.94 -2.21 3.96
CA SER A 9 -7.22 -1.55 3.70
C SER A 9 -7.36 -0.28 4.54
N SER A 10 -7.92 0.77 3.96
CA SER A 10 -8.31 1.97 4.73
C SER A 10 -9.58 1.74 5.54
N ASN A 11 -10.40 0.75 5.17
CA ASN A 11 -11.67 0.44 5.80
C ASN A 11 -11.63 -1.00 6.33
N VAL A 12 -11.97 -1.18 7.59
CA VAL A 12 -12.06 -2.48 8.26
C VAL A 12 -13.39 -2.53 8.99
N TYR A 13 -14.04 -3.69 8.95
CA TYR A 13 -15.32 -3.88 9.61
C TYR A 13 -15.23 -3.51 11.11
N GLY A 14 -16.16 -2.69 11.58
CA GLY A 14 -16.20 -2.19 12.96
C GLY A 14 -15.32 -0.97 13.25
N TYR A 15 -14.59 -0.45 12.25
CA TYR A 15 -13.71 0.72 12.38
C TYR A 15 -14.09 1.80 11.37
N GLY A 16 -13.84 3.07 11.72
CA GLY A 16 -13.88 4.17 10.78
C GLY A 16 -12.65 4.17 9.86
N PHE A 17 -12.66 5.06 8.87
CA PHE A 17 -11.57 5.21 7.90
C PHE A 17 -10.22 5.38 8.59
N LEU A 18 -9.28 4.43 8.40
CA LEU A 18 -7.94 4.36 8.99
C LEU A 18 -7.89 4.35 10.53
N ASP A 19 -9.00 4.10 11.25
CA ASP A 19 -9.00 4.10 12.71
C ASP A 19 -8.14 2.95 13.29
N HIS A 20 -8.17 1.78 12.64
CA HIS A 20 -7.38 0.62 13.04
C HIS A 20 -5.87 0.81 12.90
N ALA A 21 -5.41 1.79 12.11
CA ALA A 21 -4.00 2.07 11.84
C ALA A 21 -3.53 3.39 12.50
N GLU A 22 -4.36 4.04 13.33
CA GLU A 22 -4.05 5.35 13.88
C GLU A 22 -2.75 5.38 14.68
N ALA A 23 -2.51 4.38 15.52
CA ALA A 23 -1.32 4.33 16.37
C ALA A 23 -0.04 4.29 15.53
N GLU A 24 -0.02 3.48 14.48
CA GLU A 24 1.11 3.31 13.57
C GLU A 24 1.31 4.54 12.69
N ILE A 25 0.22 5.16 12.21
CA ILE A 25 0.27 6.42 11.47
C ILE A 25 0.88 7.52 12.37
N ARG A 26 0.43 7.67 13.61
CA ARG A 26 1.01 8.64 14.56
C ARG A 26 2.48 8.36 14.81
N ARG A 27 2.87 7.10 14.99
CA ARG A 27 4.26 6.69 15.15
C ARG A 27 5.10 7.06 13.92
N MET A 28 4.60 6.78 12.70
CA MET A 28 5.26 7.10 11.43
C MET A 28 5.48 8.61 11.27
N LEU A 29 4.51 9.42 11.71
CA LEU A 29 4.52 10.87 11.59
C LEU A 29 5.10 11.60 12.80
N THR A 30 5.76 10.89 13.72
CA THR A 30 6.37 11.53 14.89
C THR A 30 7.31 12.66 14.48
N GLY A 31 7.09 13.87 15.03
CA GLY A 31 7.84 15.07 14.69
C GLY A 31 7.48 15.72 13.35
N ARG A 32 6.41 15.25 12.68
CA ARG A 32 5.90 15.80 11.41
C ARG A 32 4.55 16.46 11.63
N GLY A 33 4.38 17.67 11.11
CA GLY A 33 3.12 18.44 11.22
C GLY A 33 2.25 18.37 9.96
N SER A 34 2.78 17.82 8.86
CA SER A 34 2.07 17.77 7.59
C SER A 34 2.36 16.51 6.77
N ILE A 35 1.42 16.18 5.89
CA ILE A 35 1.52 15.07 4.94
C ILE A 35 0.97 15.51 3.57
N ALA A 36 1.71 15.20 2.51
CA ALA A 36 1.26 15.39 1.15
C ALA A 36 0.48 14.14 0.70
N PHE A 37 -0.75 14.32 0.28
CA PHE A 37 -1.69 13.27 -0.06
C PHE A 37 -1.89 13.13 -1.57
N ILE A 38 -1.75 11.93 -2.08
CA ILE A 38 -1.93 11.55 -3.48
C ILE A 38 -3.26 10.82 -3.64
N PRO A 39 -4.33 11.47 -4.19
CA PRO A 39 -5.70 10.94 -4.26
C PRO A 39 -5.99 10.14 -5.52
N PHE A 40 -5.04 9.95 -6.44
CA PHE A 40 -5.27 9.59 -7.85
C PHE A 40 -5.83 8.18 -8.08
N ALA A 41 -5.94 7.35 -7.03
CA ALA A 41 -6.63 6.06 -7.12
C ALA A 41 -8.16 6.20 -7.19
N GLN A 42 -8.73 7.33 -6.77
CA GLN A 42 -10.15 7.64 -6.80
C GLN A 42 -10.50 8.53 -8.00
N HIS A 43 -11.77 8.58 -8.39
CA HIS A 43 -12.25 9.47 -9.45
C HIS A 43 -12.46 10.90 -8.93
N ASP A 44 -13.08 11.03 -7.78
CA ASP A 44 -13.27 12.32 -7.11
C ASP A 44 -12.13 12.60 -6.13
N HIS A 45 -11.09 13.24 -6.65
CA HIS A 45 -9.90 13.60 -5.87
C HIS A 45 -10.23 14.59 -4.73
N HIS A 46 -11.20 15.48 -4.97
CA HIS A 46 -11.54 16.50 -3.98
C HIS A 46 -12.26 15.89 -2.78
N ALA A 47 -13.33 15.12 -3.02
CA ALA A 47 -14.06 14.44 -1.95
C ALA A 47 -13.13 13.50 -1.15
N TYR A 48 -12.24 12.78 -1.84
CA TYR A 48 -11.29 11.93 -1.15
C TYR A 48 -10.27 12.71 -0.31
N THR A 49 -9.81 13.85 -0.80
CA THR A 49 -8.91 14.72 -0.02
C THR A 49 -9.60 15.27 1.23
N LEU A 50 -10.85 15.68 1.15
CA LEU A 50 -11.62 16.14 2.30
C LEU A 50 -11.77 15.05 3.38
N LEU A 51 -12.07 13.81 2.98
CA LEU A 51 -12.14 12.67 3.89
C LEU A 51 -10.83 12.46 4.64
N VAL A 52 -9.70 12.48 3.90
CA VAL A 52 -8.36 12.31 4.49
C VAL A 52 -8.01 13.49 5.39
N GLN A 53 -8.33 14.72 4.99
CA GLN A 53 -8.12 15.93 5.81
C GLN A 53 -8.86 15.82 7.14
N GLU A 54 -10.14 15.43 7.13
CA GLU A 54 -10.92 15.23 8.35
C GLU A 54 -10.28 14.18 9.26
N ARG A 55 -9.86 13.05 8.69
CA ARG A 55 -9.25 11.97 9.46
C ARG A 55 -7.92 12.39 10.10
N PHE A 56 -7.04 13.02 9.34
CA PHE A 56 -5.71 13.43 9.80
C PHE A 56 -5.76 14.65 10.73
N ALA A 57 -6.78 15.52 10.62
CA ALA A 57 -7.02 16.62 11.56
C ALA A 57 -7.21 16.11 12.99
N ARG A 58 -7.86 14.95 13.19
CA ARG A 58 -7.99 14.29 14.51
C ARG A 58 -6.65 13.86 15.11
N MET A 59 -5.61 13.74 14.26
CA MET A 59 -4.24 13.43 14.65
C MET A 59 -3.35 14.69 14.77
N ASN A 60 -3.91 15.90 14.54
CA ASN A 60 -3.20 17.17 14.43
C ASN A 60 -2.18 17.21 13.28
N VAL A 61 -2.46 16.52 12.18
CA VAL A 61 -1.63 16.51 10.96
C VAL A 61 -2.38 17.22 9.83
N ARG A 62 -1.71 18.22 9.23
CA ARG A 62 -2.25 18.93 8.06
C ARG A 62 -2.03 18.13 6.78
N VAL A 63 -3.10 17.96 6.00
CA VAL A 63 -3.04 17.28 4.70
C VAL A 63 -3.06 18.28 3.56
N THR A 64 -2.10 18.16 2.64
CA THR A 64 -2.05 18.94 1.39
C THR A 64 -2.20 17.97 0.22
N GLN A 65 -3.18 18.23 -0.66
CA GLN A 65 -3.34 17.42 -1.88
C GLN A 65 -2.17 17.68 -2.84
N VAL A 66 -1.56 16.61 -3.33
CA VAL A 66 -0.56 16.65 -4.38
C VAL A 66 -1.21 16.93 -5.74
N ARG A 67 -0.67 17.88 -6.48
CA ARG A 67 -1.06 18.24 -7.85
C ARG A 67 0.06 17.96 -8.85
N ASP A 68 1.31 18.16 -8.42
CA ASP A 68 2.51 18.10 -9.23
C ASP A 68 3.75 17.67 -8.42
N ALA A 69 4.89 17.59 -9.10
CA ALA A 69 6.17 17.22 -8.49
C ALA A 69 6.68 18.23 -7.45
N ASP A 70 6.31 19.51 -7.58
CA ASP A 70 6.70 20.54 -6.63
C ASP A 70 6.05 20.33 -5.25
N ASP A 71 4.80 19.84 -5.22
CA ASP A 71 4.14 19.47 -3.97
C ASP A 71 4.85 18.27 -3.29
N ILE A 72 5.35 17.31 -4.08
CA ILE A 72 6.18 16.18 -3.60
C ILE A 72 7.51 16.69 -3.03
N ALA A 73 8.18 17.61 -3.75
CA ALA A 73 9.49 18.13 -3.33
C ALA A 73 9.44 18.83 -1.97
N ARG A 74 8.31 19.44 -1.61
CA ARG A 74 8.09 20.16 -0.33
C ARG A 74 7.50 19.29 0.78
N ALA A 75 7.18 18.02 0.50
CA ALA A 75 6.49 17.15 1.46
C ALA A 75 7.38 16.77 2.65
N GLU A 76 6.85 16.85 3.87
CA GLU A 76 7.47 16.31 5.08
C GLU A 76 7.21 14.81 5.25
N SER A 77 6.11 14.33 4.68
CA SER A 77 5.69 12.93 4.62
C SER A 77 4.74 12.74 3.45
N LEU A 78 4.59 11.51 2.96
CA LEU A 78 3.77 11.17 1.79
C LEU A 78 2.71 10.13 2.17
N PHE A 79 1.47 10.34 1.73
CA PHE A 79 0.40 9.36 1.80
C PHE A 79 -0.21 9.12 0.43
N ILE A 80 -0.19 7.87 -0.02
CA ILE A 80 -0.91 7.41 -1.22
C ILE A 80 -2.12 6.59 -0.80
N GLY A 81 -3.30 7.07 -1.14
CA GLY A 81 -4.57 6.46 -0.74
C GLY A 81 -4.97 5.26 -1.61
N GLY A 82 -6.02 4.57 -1.15
CA GLY A 82 -6.62 3.44 -1.85
C GLY A 82 -7.61 3.84 -2.95
N GLY A 83 -8.00 2.86 -3.73
CA GLY A 83 -8.89 2.95 -4.88
C GLY A 83 -8.38 2.05 -6.01
N ASN A 84 -8.57 2.41 -7.27
CA ASN A 84 -8.11 1.58 -8.38
C ASN A 84 -6.61 1.78 -8.66
N THR A 85 -5.84 0.72 -8.55
CA THR A 85 -4.37 0.72 -8.71
C THR A 85 -3.93 1.10 -10.13
N PHE A 86 -4.65 0.67 -11.16
CA PHE A 86 -4.32 1.01 -12.55
C PHE A 86 -4.52 2.52 -12.81
N ARG A 87 -5.60 3.10 -12.28
CA ARG A 87 -5.85 4.54 -12.35
C ARG A 87 -4.76 5.32 -11.64
N LEU A 88 -4.38 4.89 -10.45
CA LEU A 88 -3.31 5.51 -9.67
C LEU A 88 -1.99 5.50 -10.44
N LEU A 89 -1.55 4.31 -10.88
CA LEU A 89 -0.27 4.17 -11.57
C LEU A 89 -0.24 4.99 -12.87
N LYS A 90 -1.33 4.92 -13.67
CA LYS A 90 -1.43 5.74 -14.88
C LYS A 90 -1.30 7.23 -14.57
N ALA A 91 -2.03 7.73 -13.56
CA ALA A 91 -1.96 9.14 -13.18
C ALA A 91 -0.57 9.57 -12.67
N MET A 92 0.16 8.66 -12.01
CA MET A 92 1.54 8.90 -11.58
C MET A 92 2.49 9.00 -12.77
N TYR A 93 2.32 8.15 -13.80
CA TYR A 93 3.08 8.25 -15.05
C TYR A 93 2.74 9.53 -15.83
N ASP A 94 1.45 9.81 -16.04
CA ASP A 94 0.98 10.98 -16.81
C ASP A 94 1.46 12.33 -16.20
N ARG A 95 1.84 12.33 -14.93
CA ARG A 95 2.26 13.51 -14.15
C ARG A 95 3.74 13.48 -13.78
N ASP A 96 4.51 12.51 -14.25
CA ASP A 96 5.93 12.31 -13.94
C ASP A 96 6.24 12.30 -12.42
N LEU A 97 5.41 11.61 -11.62
CA LEU A 97 5.53 11.62 -10.15
C LEU A 97 6.36 10.46 -9.58
N LEU A 98 6.60 9.39 -10.33
CA LEU A 98 7.28 8.20 -9.81
C LEU A 98 8.70 8.53 -9.29
N GLU A 99 9.53 9.14 -10.09
CA GLU A 99 10.90 9.50 -9.72
C GLU A 99 10.96 10.53 -8.58
N PRO A 100 10.16 11.63 -8.59
CA PRO A 100 10.10 12.56 -7.45
C PRO A 100 9.71 11.87 -6.14
N ILE A 101 8.71 10.97 -6.14
CA ILE A 101 8.29 10.22 -4.96
C ILE A 101 9.41 9.30 -4.48
N LYS A 102 10.00 8.50 -5.39
CA LYS A 102 11.08 7.56 -5.07
C LYS A 102 12.27 8.27 -4.45
N LYS A 103 12.70 9.38 -5.06
CA LYS A 103 13.79 10.21 -4.54
C LYS A 103 13.51 10.71 -3.12
N ARG A 104 12.33 11.26 -2.86
CA ARG A 104 11.98 11.78 -1.52
C ARG A 104 12.01 10.69 -0.45
N ILE A 105 11.59 9.48 -0.79
CA ILE A 105 11.56 8.36 0.16
C ILE A 105 12.95 7.76 0.35
N CYS A 106 13.65 7.42 -0.75
CA CYS A 106 14.91 6.68 -0.70
C CYS A 106 16.11 7.56 -0.33
N ASP A 107 16.19 8.77 -0.92
CA ASP A 107 17.36 9.65 -0.74
C ASP A 107 17.19 10.58 0.46
N ASP A 108 15.98 11.17 0.60
CA ASP A 108 15.74 12.20 1.61
C ASP A 108 15.12 11.64 2.90
N GLY A 109 14.75 10.34 2.93
CA GLY A 109 14.20 9.65 4.11
C GLY A 109 12.81 10.15 4.53
N VAL A 110 12.02 10.68 3.58
CA VAL A 110 10.64 11.10 3.83
C VAL A 110 9.78 9.88 4.11
N PRO A 111 9.01 9.84 5.22
CA PRO A 111 8.14 8.73 5.53
C PRO A 111 7.04 8.54 4.47
N TYR A 112 6.75 7.29 4.14
CA TYR A 112 5.71 6.89 3.21
C TYR A 112 4.61 6.11 3.91
N ILE A 113 3.37 6.46 3.64
CA ILE A 113 2.19 5.68 4.02
C ILE A 113 1.47 5.29 2.74
N GLY A 114 1.21 4.01 2.57
CA GLY A 114 0.39 3.46 1.48
C GLY A 114 -0.82 2.74 2.04
N SER A 115 -1.98 2.85 1.39
CA SER A 115 -3.15 2.04 1.72
C SER A 115 -3.76 1.43 0.45
N SER A 116 -4.00 0.10 0.45
CA SER A 116 -4.58 -0.64 -0.67
C SER A 116 -3.81 -0.37 -1.98
N ALA A 117 -4.35 0.36 -2.94
CA ALA A 117 -3.65 0.77 -4.16
C ALA A 117 -2.30 1.47 -3.86
N GLY A 118 -2.26 2.33 -2.83
CA GLY A 118 -1.03 2.97 -2.37
C GLY A 118 0.00 1.96 -1.84
N THR A 119 -0.45 0.86 -1.25
CA THR A 119 0.41 -0.25 -0.85
C THR A 119 0.92 -1.03 -2.07
N ASN A 120 0.06 -1.30 -3.06
CA ASN A 120 0.47 -1.97 -4.29
C ASN A 120 1.55 -1.19 -5.06
N VAL A 121 1.40 0.13 -5.22
CA VAL A 121 2.39 0.91 -5.99
C VAL A 121 3.72 1.07 -5.25
N ALA A 122 3.82 0.72 -3.97
CA ALA A 122 5.11 0.64 -3.26
C ALA A 122 5.96 -0.58 -3.70
N CYS A 123 5.34 -1.61 -4.30
CA CYS A 123 5.98 -2.80 -4.81
C CYS A 123 6.77 -2.54 -6.11
N PRO A 124 7.57 -3.52 -6.61
CA PRO A 124 8.25 -3.41 -7.90
C PRO A 124 7.27 -3.24 -9.07
N THR A 125 6.12 -3.93 -9.00
CA THR A 125 5.05 -3.84 -10.01
C THR A 125 3.68 -3.87 -9.34
N ILE A 126 2.63 -3.53 -10.09
CA ILE A 126 1.24 -3.68 -9.65
C ILE A 126 0.61 -5.03 -10.02
N MET A 127 1.42 -6.02 -10.45
CA MET A 127 0.91 -7.29 -11.00
C MET A 127 0.09 -8.12 -10.01
N THR A 128 0.27 -7.90 -8.70
CA THR A 128 -0.48 -8.60 -7.66
C THR A 128 -1.70 -7.81 -7.13
N THR A 129 -2.14 -6.78 -7.83
CA THR A 129 -3.38 -6.06 -7.49
C THR A 129 -4.62 -6.93 -7.76
N ASN A 130 -5.67 -6.69 -6.96
CA ASN A 130 -6.98 -7.31 -7.18
C ASN A 130 -7.92 -6.44 -8.03
N ASP A 131 -7.48 -5.27 -8.45
CA ASP A 131 -8.30 -4.31 -9.16
C ASP A 131 -8.54 -4.69 -10.62
N MET A 132 -9.66 -4.25 -11.18
CA MET A 132 -9.91 -4.35 -12.60
C MET A 132 -9.09 -3.30 -13.36
N PRO A 133 -8.50 -3.65 -14.53
CA PRO A 133 -7.71 -2.73 -15.37
C PRO A 133 -8.62 -1.78 -16.15
N ILE A 134 -9.22 -0.80 -15.46
CA ILE A 134 -10.18 0.16 -16.06
C ILE A 134 -9.50 1.25 -16.90
N VAL A 135 -8.20 1.39 -16.81
CA VAL A 135 -7.33 2.24 -17.64
C VAL A 135 -6.03 1.51 -17.91
N TYR A 136 -5.28 1.95 -18.92
CA TYR A 136 -4.04 1.31 -19.33
C TYR A 136 -2.83 2.18 -18.97
N PRO A 137 -2.06 1.86 -17.91
CA PRO A 137 -0.79 2.51 -17.64
C PRO A 137 0.27 2.07 -18.68
N PRO A 138 1.33 2.86 -18.95
CA PRO A 138 2.33 2.52 -19.96
C PRO A 138 3.11 1.23 -19.64
N THR A 139 3.21 0.88 -18.35
CA THR A 139 3.82 -0.36 -17.84
C THR A 139 3.23 -0.67 -16.47
N PHE A 140 3.50 -1.87 -15.95
CA PHE A 140 3.14 -2.26 -14.57
C PHE A 140 4.24 -1.93 -13.54
N ALA A 141 5.40 -1.45 -13.98
CA ALA A 141 6.46 -1.01 -13.07
C ALA A 141 5.94 0.12 -12.16
N ALA A 142 6.24 0.01 -10.88
CA ALA A 142 5.75 0.93 -9.86
C ALA A 142 6.92 1.59 -9.10
N LEU A 143 6.75 1.98 -7.83
CA LEU A 143 7.77 2.74 -7.10
C LEU A 143 8.99 1.90 -6.68
N ASP A 144 8.86 0.57 -6.58
CA ASP A 144 9.95 -0.33 -6.21
C ASP A 144 10.66 0.09 -4.91
N LEU A 145 9.85 0.36 -3.88
CA LEU A 145 10.32 0.76 -2.54
C LEU A 145 10.61 -0.45 -1.65
N VAL A 146 10.12 -1.63 -2.04
CA VAL A 146 10.31 -2.92 -1.36
C VAL A 146 10.65 -3.98 -2.40
N SER A 147 11.36 -5.06 -2.00
CA SER A 147 11.82 -6.13 -2.89
C SER A 147 10.82 -7.28 -3.09
N PHE A 148 9.57 -7.09 -2.68
CA PHE A 148 8.50 -8.08 -2.71
C PHE A 148 7.21 -7.49 -3.24
N GLN A 149 6.27 -8.36 -3.60
CA GLN A 149 4.91 -7.97 -3.97
C GLN A 149 3.98 -8.05 -2.76
N ILE A 150 2.90 -7.27 -2.80
CA ILE A 150 1.82 -7.34 -1.82
C ILE A 150 0.49 -7.56 -2.56
N ASN A 151 -0.29 -8.51 -2.07
CA ASN A 151 -1.70 -8.63 -2.43
C ASN A 151 -2.53 -8.07 -1.27
N PRO A 152 -2.92 -6.78 -1.28
CA PRO A 152 -3.77 -6.20 -0.25
C PRO A 152 -5.19 -6.76 -0.39
N HIS A 153 -5.98 -6.67 0.69
CA HIS A 153 -7.30 -7.31 0.78
C HIS A 153 -7.24 -8.84 0.51
N TYR A 154 -6.12 -9.46 0.90
CA TYR A 154 -6.04 -10.92 0.85
C TYR A 154 -7.07 -11.53 1.79
N PHE A 155 -7.71 -12.58 1.36
CA PHE A 155 -8.57 -13.41 2.18
C PHE A 155 -8.44 -14.88 1.76
N ASP A 156 -8.59 -15.77 2.71
CA ASP A 156 -8.55 -17.20 2.46
C ASP A 156 -9.83 -17.63 1.75
N ALA A 157 -9.75 -18.71 0.96
CA ALA A 157 -10.91 -19.32 0.36
C ALA A 157 -11.85 -19.83 1.47
N ASP A 158 -13.14 -19.58 1.33
CA ASP A 158 -14.15 -20.19 2.18
C ASP A 158 -14.40 -21.65 1.72
N PRO A 159 -14.06 -22.65 2.55
CA PRO A 159 -14.25 -24.06 2.18
C PRO A 159 -15.71 -24.44 1.90
N GLU A 160 -16.68 -23.69 2.45
CA GLU A 160 -18.10 -23.91 2.25
C GLU A 160 -18.68 -23.13 1.06
N SER A 161 -17.86 -22.32 0.41
CA SER A 161 -18.29 -21.52 -0.75
C SER A 161 -18.66 -22.41 -1.94
N GLN A 162 -19.81 -22.13 -2.53
CA GLN A 162 -20.23 -22.75 -3.80
C GLN A 162 -19.60 -22.05 -5.03
N HIS A 163 -18.87 -20.96 -4.80
CA HIS A 163 -18.16 -20.24 -5.87
C HIS A 163 -17.02 -21.11 -6.41
N LYS A 164 -16.95 -21.23 -7.75
CA LYS A 164 -15.93 -22.04 -8.46
C LYS A 164 -14.88 -21.20 -9.18
N GLY A 165 -14.89 -19.88 -8.95
CA GLY A 165 -13.86 -19.00 -9.49
C GLY A 165 -12.57 -19.10 -8.69
N GLU A 166 -11.48 -18.58 -9.27
CA GLU A 166 -10.16 -18.58 -8.68
C GLU A 166 -10.12 -17.89 -7.31
N THR A 167 -9.42 -18.52 -6.40
CA THR A 167 -9.10 -17.96 -5.07
C THR A 167 -7.97 -16.92 -5.18
N ARG A 168 -7.72 -16.17 -4.11
CA ARG A 168 -6.55 -15.27 -4.04
C ARG A 168 -5.23 -16.06 -4.10
N GLU A 169 -5.21 -17.21 -3.47
CA GLU A 169 -4.03 -18.11 -3.46
C GLU A 169 -3.71 -18.59 -4.87
N GLU A 170 -4.68 -19.16 -5.59
CA GLU A 170 -4.50 -19.63 -6.97
C GLU A 170 -3.98 -18.50 -7.91
N ARG A 171 -4.46 -17.26 -7.74
CA ARG A 171 -3.94 -16.12 -8.52
C ARG A 171 -2.49 -15.77 -8.18
N ILE A 172 -2.09 -15.92 -6.93
CA ILE A 172 -0.69 -15.74 -6.52
C ILE A 172 0.17 -16.89 -7.03
N GLU A 173 -0.34 -18.12 -7.05
CA GLU A 173 0.34 -19.27 -7.66
C GLU A 173 0.56 -19.05 -9.15
N GLN A 174 -0.46 -18.58 -9.89
CA GLN A 174 -0.32 -18.19 -11.30
C GLN A 174 0.73 -17.08 -11.50
N PHE A 175 0.77 -16.08 -10.61
CA PHE A 175 1.85 -15.08 -10.65
C PHE A 175 3.22 -15.73 -10.51
N HIS A 176 3.37 -16.74 -9.66
CA HIS A 176 4.62 -17.47 -9.45
C HIS A 176 4.98 -18.45 -10.57
N GLU A 177 4.09 -18.77 -11.51
CA GLU A 177 4.45 -19.51 -12.71
C GLU A 177 5.48 -18.75 -13.57
N GLU A 178 5.40 -17.38 -13.56
CA GLU A 178 6.22 -16.50 -14.38
C GLU A 178 7.17 -15.60 -13.55
N ASN A 179 7.00 -15.52 -12.21
CA ASN A 179 7.71 -14.57 -11.36
C ASN A 179 8.23 -15.22 -10.08
N ALA A 180 9.50 -14.99 -9.75
CA ALA A 180 10.11 -15.49 -8.51
C ALA A 180 9.96 -14.53 -7.32
N THR A 181 9.46 -13.31 -7.52
CA THR A 181 9.33 -12.30 -6.46
C THR A 181 8.36 -12.78 -5.38
N PRO A 182 8.75 -12.82 -4.09
CA PRO A 182 7.85 -13.20 -3.00
C PRO A 182 6.61 -12.32 -2.94
N VAL A 183 5.48 -12.87 -2.52
CA VAL A 183 4.20 -12.15 -2.37
C VAL A 183 3.70 -12.25 -0.94
N ILE A 184 3.32 -11.11 -0.35
CA ILE A 184 2.65 -11.08 0.95
C ILE A 184 1.16 -10.87 0.73
N GLY A 185 0.35 -11.88 1.03
CA GLY A 185 -1.11 -11.79 1.14
C GLY A 185 -1.47 -11.06 2.42
N LEU A 186 -1.77 -9.77 2.30
CA LEU A 186 -1.99 -8.87 3.44
C LEU A 186 -3.48 -8.76 3.74
N ARG A 187 -3.95 -9.43 4.80
CA ARG A 187 -5.36 -9.44 5.21
C ARG A 187 -5.81 -8.07 5.71
N GLU A 188 -7.09 -7.76 5.60
CA GLU A 188 -7.65 -6.51 6.15
C GLU A 188 -7.41 -6.39 7.65
N GLY A 189 -7.14 -5.17 8.11
CA GLY A 189 -6.74 -4.91 9.48
C GLY A 189 -5.27 -5.18 9.78
N THR A 190 -4.47 -5.55 8.76
CA THR A 190 -3.02 -5.71 8.88
C THR A 190 -2.26 -4.68 8.06
N MET A 191 -1.00 -4.48 8.42
CA MET A 191 -0.09 -3.56 7.76
C MET A 191 1.37 -4.01 7.93
N LEU A 192 2.23 -3.56 7.05
CA LEU A 192 3.68 -3.78 7.15
C LEU A 192 4.36 -2.48 7.59
N TRP A 193 5.19 -2.59 8.61
CA TRP A 193 6.17 -1.57 8.96
C TRP A 193 7.49 -1.96 8.34
N VAL A 194 7.97 -1.13 7.41
CA VAL A 194 9.28 -1.33 6.78
C VAL A 194 10.21 -0.21 7.21
N GLU A 195 11.33 -0.57 7.80
CA GLU A 195 12.34 0.38 8.28
C GLU A 195 13.73 -0.24 8.06
N ASP A 196 14.56 0.47 7.31
CA ASP A 196 15.95 0.08 7.02
C ASP A 196 16.10 -1.35 6.45
N GLY A 197 15.17 -1.74 5.59
CA GLY A 197 15.15 -3.06 4.95
C GLY A 197 14.52 -4.16 5.81
N ALA A 198 14.24 -3.92 7.08
CA ALA A 198 13.50 -4.85 7.93
C ALA A 198 12.00 -4.65 7.74
N THR A 199 11.27 -5.75 7.57
CA THR A 199 9.80 -5.75 7.41
C THR A 199 9.16 -6.46 8.59
N THR A 200 8.22 -5.79 9.27
CA THR A 200 7.46 -6.35 10.41
C THR A 200 5.97 -6.31 10.10
N LEU A 201 5.27 -7.42 10.32
CA LEU A 201 3.82 -7.46 10.27
C LEU A 201 3.23 -6.83 11.53
N LEU A 202 2.28 -5.91 11.35
CA LEU A 202 1.50 -5.29 12.43
C LEU A 202 0.01 -5.45 12.14
N GLY A 203 -0.82 -5.26 13.18
CA GLY A 203 -2.28 -5.27 13.04
C GLY A 203 -2.97 -6.41 13.79
N MET A 204 -4.19 -6.73 13.37
CA MET A 204 -5.15 -7.51 14.17
C MET A 204 -5.17 -9.00 13.83
N THR A 205 -4.59 -9.40 12.70
CA THR A 205 -4.59 -10.79 12.24
C THR A 205 -3.29 -11.12 11.51
N THR A 206 -3.15 -12.35 11.06
CA THR A 206 -1.97 -12.84 10.34
C THR A 206 -1.94 -12.35 8.89
N ALA A 207 -0.77 -12.44 8.26
CA ALA A 207 -0.57 -12.35 6.82
C ALA A 207 -0.05 -13.68 6.29
N ARG A 208 -0.11 -13.89 4.98
CA ARG A 208 0.37 -15.11 4.34
C ARG A 208 1.50 -14.80 3.37
N LEU A 209 2.65 -15.46 3.54
CA LEU A 209 3.82 -15.27 2.70
C LEU A 209 3.92 -16.41 1.69
N PHE A 210 4.01 -16.04 0.41
CA PHE A 210 4.13 -16.94 -0.71
C PHE A 210 5.49 -16.79 -1.38
N ARG A 211 6.10 -17.91 -1.76
CA ARG A 211 7.33 -17.98 -2.55
C ARG A 211 7.18 -19.01 -3.64
N GLN A 212 7.76 -18.75 -4.80
CA GLN A 212 7.74 -19.67 -5.93
C GLN A 212 8.22 -21.06 -5.52
N GLY A 213 7.41 -22.08 -5.80
CA GLY A 213 7.75 -23.50 -5.55
C GLY A 213 7.81 -23.91 -4.07
N GLN A 214 7.28 -23.10 -3.15
CA GLN A 214 7.23 -23.41 -1.73
C GLN A 214 5.80 -23.34 -1.21
N GLU A 215 5.50 -24.09 -0.16
CA GLU A 215 4.25 -23.92 0.58
C GLU A 215 4.19 -22.52 1.22
N SER A 216 3.01 -21.93 1.22
CA SER A 216 2.78 -20.63 1.85
C SER A 216 2.89 -20.71 3.38
N VAL A 217 3.37 -19.62 4.00
CA VAL A 217 3.64 -19.57 5.44
C VAL A 217 2.80 -18.47 6.09
N GLU A 218 2.13 -18.82 7.21
CA GLU A 218 1.45 -17.83 8.05
C GLU A 218 2.45 -16.99 8.85
N VAL A 219 2.30 -15.69 8.81
CA VAL A 219 3.11 -14.72 9.54
C VAL A 219 2.26 -14.10 10.65
N GLN A 220 2.76 -14.14 11.88
CA GLN A 220 2.05 -13.57 13.05
C GLN A 220 2.33 -12.07 13.18
N PRO A 221 1.35 -11.26 13.70
CA PRO A 221 1.60 -9.88 14.09
C PRO A 221 2.77 -9.76 15.07
N GLY A 222 3.60 -8.74 14.89
CA GLY A 222 4.83 -8.52 15.66
C GLY A 222 6.05 -9.29 15.14
N SER A 223 5.88 -10.21 14.18
CA SER A 223 7.00 -10.97 13.61
C SER A 223 7.70 -10.20 12.49
N ALA A 224 9.03 -10.29 12.46
CA ALA A 224 9.81 -9.90 11.30
C ALA A 224 9.58 -10.91 10.14
N ILE A 225 9.44 -10.39 8.92
CA ILE A 225 9.29 -11.19 7.72
C ILE A 225 10.65 -11.31 7.03
N ALA A 226 11.19 -12.52 6.98
CA ALA A 226 12.36 -12.82 6.16
C ALA A 226 11.94 -12.94 4.69
N ILE A 227 12.42 -12.07 3.84
CA ILE A 227 12.07 -11.99 2.41
C ILE A 227 13.30 -12.35 1.56
#